data_308d2109e741b04ac153f016641fa247
#
_entry.id   308d2109e741b04ac153f016641fa247
#
_cell.length_a   1.000
_cell.length_b   1.000
_cell.length_c   1.000
_cell.angle_alpha   90.00
_cell.angle_beta   90.00
_cell.angle_gamma   90.00
#
_symmetry.space_group_name_H-M   'P 1'
#
loop_
_entity.id
_entity.type
_entity.pdbx_description
1 polymer ?
#
loop_
_entity_poly.entity_id
_entity_poly.type
_entity_poly.pdbx_seq_one_letter_code
_entity_poly.pdbx_strand_id
1 'polypeptide(L)'
;TVTESRFGLCVGIVGISFGMEFIPIYLRLPEVYQVAVADTNSKLIKTAREKFGISDEDCYSDYEEMLKDQEIDAVHIVTPPSTHASFSIKALKAGKHCGCTIPMGMSIEELESVIRARIESKKQYMFMETTIFGREYFYVKELLDQGKFGKVQYMTCAHYQDMEGWPSYWEGFPPLMHPTHAVGTCLMLLEDYPKEVYAKGSGRIRDELIARYQSPFAFEAAFVTMEHSDVTIEMERFLYGVARSYSECFRIYGRDMSFEW
;
A
#
# COMPACT_ATOMS: atom_id res chain seq x y z
N THR A 1 -19.48 35.43 15.41
CA THR A 1 -19.93 34.19 14.78
C THR A 1 -19.08 33.07 15.33
N VAL A 2 -19.65 32.28 16.23
CA VAL A 2 -19.06 31.04 16.74
C VAL A 2 -19.05 30.10 15.54
N THR A 3 -17.87 29.77 15.01
CA THR A 3 -17.71 28.64 14.08
C THR A 3 -18.13 27.41 14.87
N GLU A 4 -19.27 26.81 14.52
CA GLU A 4 -19.64 25.49 15.00
C GLU A 4 -18.43 24.58 14.75
N SER A 5 -17.96 23.92 15.81
CA SER A 5 -16.84 22.99 15.69
C SER A 5 -17.28 21.89 14.74
N ARG A 6 -16.69 21.86 13.57
CA ARG A 6 -16.89 20.86 12.53
C ARG A 6 -16.58 19.48 13.11
N PHE A 7 -17.61 18.65 13.27
CA PHE A 7 -17.44 17.28 13.73
C PHE A 7 -17.15 16.37 12.55
N GLY A 8 -15.93 15.85 12.46
CA GLY A 8 -15.53 14.87 11.45
C GLY A 8 -14.46 15.39 10.47
N LEU A 9 -14.03 14.50 9.59
CA LEU A 9 -12.98 14.72 8.59
C LEU A 9 -13.60 14.83 7.19
N CYS A 10 -13.04 15.69 6.35
CA CYS A 10 -13.20 15.64 4.91
C CYS A 10 -12.01 14.89 4.29
N VAL A 11 -12.29 13.83 3.54
CA VAL A 11 -11.28 12.98 2.90
C VAL A 11 -11.34 13.14 1.39
N GLY A 12 -10.25 13.63 0.79
CA GLY A 12 -10.07 13.66 -0.65
C GLY A 12 -9.46 12.35 -1.17
N ILE A 13 -10.06 11.74 -2.19
CA ILE A 13 -9.51 10.56 -2.87
C ILE A 13 -9.01 10.97 -4.23
N VAL A 14 -7.73 10.72 -4.53
CA VAL A 14 -7.13 11.03 -5.83
C VAL A 14 -6.75 9.74 -6.57
N GLY A 15 -7.16 9.65 -7.86
CA GLY A 15 -7.06 8.43 -8.65
C GLY A 15 -8.24 7.51 -8.42
N ILE A 16 -9.42 7.90 -8.92
CA ILE A 16 -10.68 7.20 -8.63
C ILE A 16 -10.99 6.02 -9.55
N SER A 17 -10.06 5.57 -10.38
CA SER A 17 -10.24 4.29 -11.08
C SER A 17 -10.40 3.15 -10.06
N PHE A 18 -9.35 2.84 -9.32
CA PHE A 18 -9.42 1.90 -8.19
C PHE A 18 -9.94 2.59 -6.91
N GLY A 19 -9.69 3.89 -6.76
CA GLY A 19 -10.15 4.69 -5.62
C GLY A 19 -11.66 4.68 -5.40
N MET A 20 -12.45 4.34 -6.43
CA MET A 20 -13.91 4.22 -6.34
C MET A 20 -14.37 3.16 -5.33
N GLU A 21 -13.54 2.16 -5.08
CA GLU A 21 -13.82 1.11 -4.08
C GLU A 21 -13.73 1.63 -2.63
N PHE A 22 -12.98 2.70 -2.41
CA PHE A 22 -12.80 3.29 -1.08
C PHE A 22 -13.85 4.34 -0.72
N ILE A 23 -14.50 4.96 -1.70
CA ILE A 23 -15.54 5.97 -1.46
C ILE A 23 -16.62 5.47 -0.49
N PRO A 24 -17.28 4.30 -0.73
CA PRO A 24 -18.32 3.83 0.17
C PRO A 24 -17.81 3.41 1.55
N ILE A 25 -16.49 3.15 1.68
CA ILE A 25 -15.88 2.85 2.97
C ILE A 25 -15.83 4.15 3.79
N TYR A 26 -15.28 5.22 3.23
CA TYR A 26 -15.20 6.51 3.90
C TYR A 26 -16.58 7.08 4.25
N LEU A 27 -17.54 6.98 3.34
CA LEU A 27 -18.92 7.43 3.58
C LEU A 27 -19.64 6.70 4.73
N ARG A 28 -19.13 5.54 5.17
CA ARG A 28 -19.69 4.78 6.29
C ARG A 28 -18.98 5.03 7.61
N LEU A 29 -17.83 5.69 7.60
CA LEU A 29 -17.09 5.99 8.81
C LEU A 29 -17.73 7.19 9.52
N PRO A 30 -18.12 7.06 10.80
CA PRO A 30 -18.78 8.13 11.54
C PRO A 30 -17.89 9.36 11.73
N GLU A 31 -16.58 9.19 11.62
CA GLU A 31 -15.60 10.28 11.70
C GLU A 31 -15.42 11.05 10.38
N VAL A 32 -16.01 10.56 9.27
CA VAL A 32 -15.93 11.21 7.95
C VAL A 32 -17.30 11.80 7.63
N TYR A 33 -17.36 13.13 7.54
CA TYR A 33 -18.61 13.80 7.17
C TYR A 33 -18.71 14.10 5.67
N GLN A 34 -17.56 14.12 4.96
CA GLN A 34 -17.51 14.49 3.54
C GLN A 34 -16.38 13.74 2.81
N VAL A 35 -16.65 13.38 1.56
CA VAL A 35 -15.67 12.79 0.65
C VAL A 35 -15.59 13.65 -0.60
N ALA A 36 -14.37 14.08 -0.94
CA ALA A 36 -14.04 14.73 -2.21
C ALA A 36 -13.28 13.76 -3.12
N VAL A 37 -13.33 13.98 -4.43
CA VAL A 37 -12.66 13.14 -5.42
C VAL A 37 -11.87 13.96 -6.42
N ALA A 38 -10.70 13.45 -6.85
CA ALA A 38 -9.91 14.02 -7.91
C ALA A 38 -9.46 12.96 -8.92
N ASP A 39 -9.67 13.25 -10.20
CA ASP A 39 -9.15 12.44 -11.31
C ASP A 39 -9.07 13.29 -12.58
N THR A 40 -8.12 12.99 -13.45
CA THR A 40 -8.02 13.64 -14.77
C THR A 40 -9.08 13.12 -15.75
N ASN A 41 -9.72 11.99 -15.45
CA ASN A 41 -10.77 11.40 -16.26
C ASN A 41 -12.16 11.88 -15.80
N SER A 42 -12.71 12.84 -16.53
CA SER A 42 -14.04 13.41 -16.23
C SER A 42 -15.19 12.39 -16.21
N LYS A 43 -15.05 11.25 -16.94
CA LYS A 43 -16.07 10.19 -16.91
C LYS A 43 -16.08 9.45 -15.56
N LEU A 44 -14.91 9.22 -14.96
CA LEU A 44 -14.80 8.63 -13.63
C LEU A 44 -15.37 9.56 -12.57
N ILE A 45 -15.08 10.86 -12.64
CA ILE A 45 -15.66 11.86 -11.75
C ILE A 45 -17.19 11.85 -11.84
N LYS A 46 -17.72 11.88 -13.06
CA LYS A 46 -19.17 11.82 -13.28
C LYS A 46 -19.78 10.56 -12.67
N THR A 47 -19.14 9.39 -12.89
CA THR A 47 -19.61 8.13 -12.32
C THR A 47 -19.60 8.15 -10.79
N ALA A 48 -18.55 8.70 -10.17
CA ALA A 48 -18.46 8.81 -8.71
C ALA A 48 -19.57 9.69 -8.14
N ARG A 49 -19.85 10.84 -8.77
CA ARG A 49 -20.94 11.74 -8.41
C ARG A 49 -22.29 11.05 -8.45
N GLU A 50 -22.61 10.42 -9.59
CA GLU A 50 -23.91 9.77 -9.80
C GLU A 50 -24.10 8.56 -8.86
N LYS A 51 -23.04 7.79 -8.63
CA LYS A 51 -23.12 6.56 -7.82
C LYS A 51 -23.14 6.82 -6.32
N PHE A 52 -22.43 7.84 -5.86
CA PHE A 52 -22.20 8.06 -4.42
C PHE A 52 -22.76 9.41 -3.92
N GLY A 53 -23.36 10.21 -4.78
CA GLY A 53 -23.99 11.48 -4.39
C GLY A 53 -22.96 12.56 -4.01
N ILE A 54 -21.75 12.52 -4.57
CA ILE A 54 -20.70 13.53 -4.31
C ILE A 54 -21.12 14.84 -5.00
N SER A 55 -20.99 15.97 -4.30
CA SER A 55 -21.37 17.28 -4.84
C SER A 55 -20.41 17.75 -5.93
N ASP A 56 -20.84 18.70 -6.77
CA ASP A 56 -19.99 19.24 -7.83
C ASP A 56 -18.76 19.96 -7.29
N GLU A 57 -18.92 20.65 -6.17
CA GLU A 57 -17.87 21.38 -5.46
C GLU A 57 -16.79 20.47 -4.84
N ASP A 58 -17.11 19.18 -4.60
CA ASP A 58 -16.20 18.18 -4.08
C ASP A 58 -15.50 17.37 -5.19
N CYS A 59 -15.65 17.77 -6.44
CA CYS A 59 -15.12 17.09 -7.61
C CYS A 59 -14.03 17.92 -8.29
N TYR A 60 -12.83 17.41 -8.34
CA TYR A 60 -11.66 18.09 -8.88
C TYR A 60 -11.12 17.36 -10.11
N SER A 61 -10.85 18.09 -11.18
CA SER A 61 -10.12 17.58 -12.34
C SER A 61 -8.59 17.70 -12.19
N ASP A 62 -8.15 18.47 -11.20
CA ASP A 62 -6.75 18.71 -10.87
C ASP A 62 -6.50 18.48 -9.37
N TYR A 63 -5.52 17.64 -9.08
CA TYR A 63 -5.10 17.33 -7.72
C TYR A 63 -4.58 18.57 -6.96
N GLU A 64 -3.88 19.48 -7.64
CA GLU A 64 -3.36 20.69 -7.03
C GLU A 64 -4.50 21.65 -6.59
N GLU A 65 -5.61 21.68 -7.31
CA GLU A 65 -6.79 22.44 -6.89
C GLU A 65 -7.45 21.80 -5.66
N MET A 66 -7.57 20.46 -5.63
CA MET A 66 -8.03 19.75 -4.43
C MET A 66 -7.17 20.11 -3.20
N LEU A 67 -5.85 20.19 -3.34
CA LEU A 67 -4.95 20.48 -2.22
C LEU A 67 -5.11 21.90 -1.66
N LYS A 68 -5.62 22.86 -2.46
CA LYS A 68 -5.87 24.23 -2.01
C LYS A 68 -7.12 24.36 -1.15
N ASP A 69 -8.04 23.42 -1.25
CA ASP A 69 -9.26 23.43 -0.46
C ASP A 69 -8.94 23.21 1.03
N GLN A 70 -9.29 24.20 1.85
CA GLN A 70 -9.02 24.19 3.29
C GLN A 70 -9.96 23.24 4.05
N GLU A 71 -11.06 22.85 3.42
CA GLU A 71 -12.02 21.91 4.03
C GLU A 71 -11.51 20.48 4.02
N ILE A 72 -10.58 20.11 3.13
CA ILE A 72 -9.99 18.77 3.07
C ILE A 72 -8.94 18.60 4.17
N ASP A 73 -9.11 17.61 5.04
CA ASP A 73 -8.20 17.30 6.14
C ASP A 73 -7.17 16.25 5.75
N ALA A 74 -7.58 15.26 4.98
CA ALA A 74 -6.76 14.11 4.60
C ALA A 74 -6.93 13.76 3.12
N VAL A 75 -5.89 13.21 2.52
CA VAL A 75 -5.91 12.73 1.14
C VAL A 75 -5.55 11.26 1.09
N HIS A 76 -6.35 10.47 0.37
CA HIS A 76 -6.03 9.10 0.01
C HIS A 76 -5.57 9.03 -1.44
N ILE A 77 -4.30 8.65 -1.64
CA ILE A 77 -3.66 8.54 -2.95
C ILE A 77 -3.80 7.12 -3.47
N VAL A 78 -4.48 6.96 -4.62
CA VAL A 78 -4.78 5.69 -5.29
C VAL A 78 -4.42 5.79 -6.78
N THR A 79 -3.40 6.54 -7.08
CA THR A 79 -2.89 6.81 -8.42
C THR A 79 -1.89 5.73 -8.88
N PRO A 80 -1.35 5.77 -10.09
CA PRO A 80 -0.27 4.85 -10.47
C PRO A 80 0.98 4.97 -9.58
N PRO A 81 1.69 3.87 -9.29
CA PRO A 81 2.84 3.83 -8.36
C PRO A 81 3.90 4.91 -8.59
N SER A 82 4.17 5.25 -9.84
CA SER A 82 5.15 6.28 -10.22
C SER A 82 4.81 7.70 -9.74
N THR A 83 3.58 7.93 -9.26
CA THR A 83 3.14 9.23 -8.75
C THR A 83 2.99 9.26 -7.23
N HIS A 84 3.04 8.12 -6.56
CA HIS A 84 2.75 8.00 -5.12
C HIS A 84 3.61 8.92 -4.27
N ALA A 85 4.94 8.88 -4.46
CA ALA A 85 5.86 9.72 -3.68
C ALA A 85 5.61 11.21 -3.91
N SER A 86 5.53 11.64 -5.17
CA SER A 86 5.32 13.06 -5.51
C SER A 86 3.99 13.60 -4.99
N PHE A 87 2.91 12.82 -5.10
CA PHE A 87 1.58 13.20 -4.61
C PHE A 87 1.53 13.23 -3.08
N SER A 88 2.15 12.24 -2.43
CA SER A 88 2.28 12.22 -0.96
C SER A 88 3.00 13.45 -0.41
N ILE A 89 4.13 13.82 -1.04
CA ILE A 89 4.90 15.00 -0.66
C ILE A 89 4.07 16.28 -0.82
N LYS A 90 3.31 16.39 -1.92
CA LYS A 90 2.44 17.55 -2.16
C LYS A 90 1.33 17.65 -1.12
N ALA A 91 0.64 16.55 -0.80
CA ALA A 91 -0.39 16.52 0.25
C ALA A 91 0.17 16.97 1.61
N LEU A 92 1.29 16.40 2.02
CA LEU A 92 1.94 16.71 3.29
C LEU A 92 2.37 18.18 3.36
N LYS A 93 2.97 18.73 2.28
CA LYS A 93 3.36 20.14 2.18
C LYS A 93 2.16 21.09 2.16
N ALA A 94 1.03 20.65 1.61
CA ALA A 94 -0.23 21.40 1.66
C ALA A 94 -0.91 21.35 3.03
N GLY A 95 -0.29 20.68 4.02
CA GLY A 95 -0.82 20.58 5.38
C GLY A 95 -1.94 19.55 5.54
N LYS A 96 -2.07 18.59 4.60
CA LYS A 96 -3.05 17.51 4.67
C LYS A 96 -2.43 16.25 5.29
N HIS A 97 -3.23 15.47 6.01
CA HIS A 97 -2.86 14.09 6.32
C HIS A 97 -2.87 13.26 5.04
N CYS A 98 -2.06 12.22 4.96
CA CYS A 98 -1.90 11.45 3.73
C CYS A 98 -1.98 9.95 4.00
N GLY A 99 -2.92 9.27 3.33
CA GLY A 99 -2.88 7.83 3.12
C GLY A 99 -2.44 7.55 1.69
N CYS A 100 -1.53 6.61 1.49
CA CYS A 100 -1.09 6.24 0.15
C CYS A 100 -1.13 4.73 -0.02
N THR A 101 -1.74 4.27 -1.11
CA THR A 101 -1.64 2.87 -1.50
C THR A 101 -0.19 2.51 -1.80
N ILE A 102 0.11 1.24 -1.71
CA ILE A 102 1.46 0.72 -1.92
C ILE A 102 1.81 0.62 -3.42
N PRO A 103 3.11 0.72 -3.74
CA PRO A 103 4.26 1.07 -2.90
C PRO A 103 4.31 2.57 -2.57
N MET A 104 5.02 2.96 -1.50
CA MET A 104 5.21 4.36 -1.10
C MET A 104 5.90 5.19 -2.19
N GLY A 105 6.81 4.60 -2.94
CA GLY A 105 7.61 5.18 -4.02
C GLY A 105 8.37 4.12 -4.77
N MET A 106 9.08 4.51 -5.80
CA MET A 106 9.77 3.63 -6.75
C MET A 106 11.31 3.65 -6.59
N SER A 107 11.84 4.50 -5.71
CA SER A 107 13.26 4.59 -5.41
C SER A 107 13.49 4.94 -3.93
N ILE A 108 14.69 4.68 -3.43
CA ILE A 108 15.07 5.00 -2.04
C ILE A 108 14.97 6.51 -1.82
N GLU A 109 15.40 7.32 -2.78
CA GLU A 109 15.35 8.78 -2.71
C GLU A 109 13.91 9.31 -2.60
N GLU A 110 12.96 8.66 -3.29
CA GLU A 110 11.54 8.96 -3.17
C GLU A 110 11.03 8.63 -1.76
N LEU A 111 11.37 7.45 -1.23
CA LEU A 111 10.97 7.02 0.11
C LEU A 111 11.48 7.99 1.18
N GLU A 112 12.77 8.34 1.13
CA GLU A 112 13.39 9.32 2.03
C GLU A 112 12.71 10.69 1.94
N SER A 113 12.35 11.11 0.74
CA SER A 113 11.68 12.40 0.50
C SER A 113 10.27 12.44 1.10
N VAL A 114 9.51 11.34 1.02
CA VAL A 114 8.19 11.21 1.66
C VAL A 114 8.33 11.26 3.18
N ILE A 115 9.29 10.52 3.74
CA ILE A 115 9.55 10.50 5.19
C ILE A 115 9.92 11.90 5.68
N ARG A 116 10.80 12.60 4.95
CA ARG A 116 11.20 13.98 5.27
C ARG A 116 10.00 14.93 5.25
N ALA A 117 9.19 14.87 4.19
CA ALA A 117 7.98 15.70 4.09
C ALA A 117 7.00 15.42 5.23
N ARG A 118 6.85 14.16 5.66
CA ARG A 118 6.04 13.78 6.83
C ARG A 118 6.56 14.42 8.12
N ILE A 119 7.88 14.37 8.34
CA ILE A 119 8.51 14.94 9.55
C ILE A 119 8.32 16.47 9.56
N GLU A 120 8.61 17.14 8.44
CA GLU A 120 8.54 18.60 8.30
C GLU A 120 7.11 19.12 8.44
N SER A 121 6.13 18.46 7.83
CA SER A 121 4.72 18.87 7.87
C SER A 121 4.05 18.62 9.22
N LYS A 122 4.58 17.70 10.03
CA LYS A 122 3.96 17.19 11.27
C LYS A 122 2.58 16.54 11.04
N LYS A 123 2.25 16.22 9.79
CA LYS A 123 1.01 15.51 9.45
C LYS A 123 1.21 14.00 9.55
N GLN A 124 0.12 13.27 9.66
CA GLN A 124 0.16 11.81 9.64
C GLN A 124 0.32 11.32 8.20
N TYR A 125 1.09 10.27 8.04
CA TYR A 125 1.21 9.52 6.80
C TYR A 125 0.91 8.06 7.11
N MET A 126 -0.01 7.47 6.36
CA MET A 126 -0.35 6.06 6.44
C MET A 126 0.09 5.35 5.15
N PHE A 127 1.02 4.44 5.29
CA PHE A 127 1.35 3.47 4.25
C PHE A 127 0.29 2.38 4.29
N MET A 128 -0.57 2.33 3.26
CA MET A 128 -1.79 1.52 3.30
C MET A 128 -1.53 0.08 2.84
N GLU A 129 -0.72 -0.63 3.61
CA GLU A 129 -0.50 -2.07 3.43
C GLU A 129 -1.63 -2.86 4.09
N THR A 130 -2.36 -3.65 3.31
CA THR A 130 -3.59 -4.32 3.78
C THR A 130 -3.34 -5.59 4.57
N THR A 131 -2.25 -6.31 4.31
CA THR A 131 -1.99 -7.63 4.93
C THR A 131 -1.78 -7.56 6.44
N ILE A 132 -1.26 -6.42 6.95
CA ILE A 132 -1.07 -6.19 8.38
C ILE A 132 -2.37 -5.85 9.15
N PHE A 133 -3.48 -5.75 8.43
CA PHE A 133 -4.82 -5.55 9.00
C PHE A 133 -5.72 -6.78 8.82
N GLY A 134 -5.16 -7.89 8.31
CA GLY A 134 -5.87 -9.16 8.20
C GLY A 134 -6.11 -9.81 9.57
N ARG A 135 -7.20 -10.56 9.70
CA ARG A 135 -7.53 -11.29 10.95
C ARG A 135 -6.45 -12.32 11.30
N GLU A 136 -5.79 -12.90 10.32
CA GLU A 136 -4.69 -13.87 10.47
C GLU A 136 -3.48 -13.20 11.13
N TYR A 137 -3.17 -11.97 10.73
CA TYR A 137 -2.13 -11.17 11.36
C TYR A 137 -2.45 -10.91 12.83
N PHE A 138 -3.65 -10.41 13.15
CA PHE A 138 -4.04 -10.12 14.53
C PHE A 138 -4.06 -11.37 15.41
N TYR A 139 -4.54 -12.49 14.88
CA TYR A 139 -4.54 -13.75 15.58
C TYR A 139 -3.13 -14.23 15.94
N VAL A 140 -2.22 -14.20 14.96
CA VAL A 140 -0.82 -14.61 15.19
C VAL A 140 -0.10 -13.62 16.11
N LYS A 141 -0.35 -12.32 15.96
CA LYS A 141 0.21 -11.29 16.84
C LYS A 141 -0.18 -11.54 18.30
N GLU A 142 -1.45 -11.84 18.56
CA GLU A 142 -1.92 -12.19 19.90
C GLU A 142 -1.19 -13.42 20.47
N LEU A 143 -1.01 -14.48 19.66
CA LEU A 143 -0.29 -15.69 20.09
C LEU A 143 1.20 -15.41 20.35
N LEU A 144 1.83 -14.55 19.55
CA LEU A 144 3.21 -14.12 19.77
C LEU A 144 3.34 -13.33 21.08
N ASP A 145 2.45 -12.39 21.33
CA ASP A 145 2.44 -11.56 22.54
C ASP A 145 2.22 -12.41 23.81
N GLN A 146 1.48 -13.53 23.67
CA GLN A 146 1.32 -14.54 24.73
C GLN A 146 2.52 -15.49 24.87
N GLY A 147 3.54 -15.38 24.03
CA GLY A 147 4.72 -16.25 24.04
C GLY A 147 4.46 -17.69 23.58
N LYS A 148 3.33 -17.96 22.90
CA LYS A 148 2.92 -19.32 22.50
C LYS A 148 3.88 -19.98 21.51
N PHE A 149 4.54 -19.23 20.66
CA PHE A 149 5.51 -19.76 19.70
C PHE A 149 6.86 -20.15 20.34
N GLY A 150 7.13 -19.69 21.58
CA GLY A 150 8.47 -19.76 22.14
C GLY A 150 9.44 -18.92 21.31
N LYS A 151 10.67 -19.40 21.10
CA LYS A 151 11.62 -18.71 20.19
C LYS A 151 11.19 -18.96 18.73
N VAL A 152 10.90 -17.90 17.99
CA VAL A 152 10.69 -17.98 16.53
C VAL A 152 12.00 -18.37 15.87
N GLN A 153 11.97 -19.34 14.95
CA GLN A 153 13.14 -19.90 14.30
C GLN A 153 13.23 -19.49 12.82
N TYR A 154 12.07 -19.39 12.14
CA TYR A 154 12.01 -19.14 10.70
C TYR A 154 10.63 -18.64 10.31
N MET A 155 10.56 -17.82 9.24
CA MET A 155 9.30 -17.40 8.64
C MET A 155 9.35 -17.52 7.14
N THR A 156 8.21 -17.76 6.52
CA THR A 156 8.04 -17.66 5.07
C THR A 156 6.85 -16.79 4.76
N CYS A 157 6.90 -16.11 3.62
CA CYS A 157 5.78 -15.31 3.13
C CYS A 157 5.74 -15.31 1.61
N ALA A 158 4.55 -15.15 1.06
CA ALA A 158 4.37 -15.07 -0.38
C ALA A 158 3.19 -14.19 -0.76
N HIS A 159 3.31 -13.54 -1.92
CA HIS A 159 2.20 -12.92 -2.60
C HIS A 159 2.20 -13.31 -4.07
N TYR A 160 1.17 -14.04 -4.47
CA TYR A 160 0.97 -14.56 -5.82
C TYR A 160 -0.20 -13.83 -6.46
N GLN A 161 0.08 -13.13 -7.55
CA GLN A 161 -0.93 -12.35 -8.25
C GLN A 161 -0.63 -12.35 -9.75
N ASP A 162 -1.61 -12.67 -10.57
CA ASP A 162 -1.52 -12.46 -12.01
C ASP A 162 -2.12 -11.10 -12.36
N MET A 163 -1.29 -10.22 -12.90
CA MET A 163 -1.67 -8.87 -13.34
C MET A 163 -1.93 -8.80 -14.86
N GLU A 164 -2.13 -9.92 -15.52
CA GLU A 164 -2.51 -9.93 -16.92
C GLU A 164 -3.83 -9.18 -17.12
N GLY A 165 -3.85 -8.22 -18.06
CA GLY A 165 -5.02 -7.36 -18.31
C GLY A 165 -5.24 -6.21 -17.32
N TRP A 166 -4.34 -6.02 -16.37
CA TRP A 166 -4.33 -4.86 -15.49
C TRP A 166 -3.92 -3.58 -16.26
N PRO A 167 -4.15 -2.38 -15.70
CA PRO A 167 -3.71 -1.13 -16.33
C PRO A 167 -2.24 -1.16 -16.74
N SER A 168 -1.93 -0.57 -17.89
CA SER A 168 -0.62 -0.68 -18.54
C SER A 168 0.57 -0.22 -17.69
N TYR A 169 0.36 0.61 -16.68
CA TYR A 169 1.42 1.02 -15.77
C TYR A 169 1.93 -0.13 -14.86
N TRP A 170 1.19 -1.24 -14.78
CA TRP A 170 1.63 -2.45 -14.10
C TRP A 170 2.37 -3.43 -15.03
N GLU A 171 2.25 -3.28 -16.36
CA GLU A 171 2.87 -4.19 -17.32
C GLU A 171 4.38 -4.33 -17.11
N GLY A 172 4.83 -5.55 -16.85
CA GLY A 172 6.23 -5.87 -16.61
C GLY A 172 6.80 -5.39 -15.27
N PHE A 173 5.94 -4.99 -14.32
CA PHE A 173 6.38 -4.54 -13.01
C PHE A 173 7.16 -5.66 -12.29
N PRO A 174 8.39 -5.39 -11.80
CA PRO A 174 9.18 -6.41 -11.14
C PRO A 174 8.51 -6.91 -9.85
N PRO A 175 8.45 -8.23 -9.62
CA PRO A 175 7.75 -8.76 -8.45
C PRO A 175 8.21 -8.18 -7.12
N LEU A 176 9.52 -8.08 -6.87
CA LEU A 176 10.06 -7.56 -5.61
C LEU A 176 10.16 -6.03 -5.53
N MET A 177 9.77 -5.29 -6.57
CA MET A 177 9.62 -3.84 -6.47
C MET A 177 8.39 -3.42 -5.65
N HIS A 178 7.51 -4.37 -5.37
CA HIS A 178 6.31 -4.20 -4.56
C HIS A 178 6.18 -5.39 -3.59
N PRO A 179 7.10 -5.56 -2.61
CA PRO A 179 7.20 -6.79 -1.81
C PRO A 179 6.28 -6.78 -0.58
N THR A 180 5.65 -5.65 -0.24
CA THR A 180 5.05 -5.44 1.08
C THR A 180 3.85 -6.34 1.37
N HIS A 181 3.05 -6.71 0.37
CA HIS A 181 2.00 -7.72 0.53
C HIS A 181 2.53 -9.10 0.93
N ALA A 182 3.78 -9.40 0.62
CA ALA A 182 4.42 -10.63 1.10
C ALA A 182 5.08 -10.39 2.46
N VAL A 183 6.09 -9.51 2.52
CA VAL A 183 6.99 -9.41 3.69
C VAL A 183 6.43 -8.57 4.84
N GLY A 184 5.48 -7.67 4.57
CA GLY A 184 4.98 -6.70 5.56
C GLY A 184 4.47 -7.36 6.84
N THR A 185 3.67 -8.43 6.70
CA THR A 185 3.17 -9.21 7.83
C THR A 185 4.30 -9.78 8.69
N CYS A 186 5.32 -10.37 8.07
CA CYS A 186 6.44 -10.97 8.82
C CYS A 186 7.25 -9.90 9.56
N LEU A 187 7.56 -8.77 8.92
CA LEU A 187 8.29 -7.68 9.55
C LEU A 187 7.54 -7.10 10.75
N MET A 188 6.22 -6.91 10.60
CA MET A 188 5.39 -6.37 11.67
C MET A 188 5.20 -7.35 12.83
N LEU A 189 5.15 -8.66 12.56
CA LEU A 189 5.08 -9.69 13.60
C LEU A 189 6.37 -9.81 14.40
N LEU A 190 7.53 -9.66 13.73
CA LEU A 190 8.85 -9.71 14.40
C LEU A 190 9.20 -8.40 15.11
N GLU A 191 8.57 -7.29 14.74
CA GLU A 191 8.92 -5.94 15.24
C GLU A 191 10.42 -5.63 15.09
N ASP A 192 11.02 -6.10 13.98
CA ASP A 192 12.46 -6.03 13.71
C ASP A 192 12.70 -5.45 12.31
N TYR A 193 13.94 -5.08 12.02
CA TYR A 193 14.34 -4.45 10.76
C TYR A 193 15.15 -5.39 9.89
N PRO A 194 14.96 -5.35 8.55
CA PRO A 194 15.84 -6.05 7.61
C PRO A 194 17.29 -5.57 7.74
N LYS A 195 18.22 -6.51 7.82
CA LYS A 195 19.65 -6.25 7.82
C LYS A 195 20.26 -6.47 6.45
N GLU A 196 20.01 -7.64 5.88
CA GLU A 196 20.50 -8.02 4.58
C GLU A 196 19.39 -8.72 3.77
N VAL A 197 19.40 -8.48 2.46
CA VAL A 197 18.47 -9.10 1.52
C VAL A 197 19.27 -9.78 0.42
N TYR A 198 19.07 -11.09 0.28
CA TYR A 198 19.57 -11.86 -0.86
C TYR A 198 18.41 -12.25 -1.76
N ALA A 199 18.35 -11.65 -2.95
CA ALA A 199 17.25 -11.86 -3.89
C ALA A 199 17.71 -12.54 -5.18
N LYS A 200 16.83 -13.35 -5.77
CA LYS A 200 17.05 -14.04 -7.03
C LYS A 200 15.81 -14.04 -7.89
N GLY A 201 15.95 -13.63 -9.15
CA GLY A 201 14.93 -13.80 -10.17
C GLY A 201 15.03 -15.15 -10.87
N SER A 202 13.90 -15.66 -11.32
CA SER A 202 13.76 -16.94 -12.01
C SER A 202 12.69 -16.88 -13.10
N GLY A 203 12.82 -17.74 -14.10
CA GLY A 203 11.91 -17.76 -15.25
C GLY A 203 12.03 -16.52 -16.12
N ARG A 204 11.15 -16.42 -17.13
CA ARG A 204 11.13 -15.27 -18.04
C ARG A 204 9.70 -14.92 -18.42
N ILE A 205 9.35 -13.67 -18.32
CA ILE A 205 8.09 -13.13 -18.85
C ILE A 205 8.22 -12.88 -20.37
N ARG A 206 7.09 -12.60 -21.01
CA ARG A 206 7.06 -12.23 -22.44
C ARG A 206 7.91 -10.98 -22.69
N ASP A 207 8.58 -10.95 -23.83
CA ASP A 207 9.51 -9.87 -24.19
C ASP A 207 8.84 -8.48 -24.23
N GLU A 208 7.57 -8.43 -24.63
CA GLU A 208 6.78 -7.19 -24.66
C GLU A 208 6.63 -6.54 -23.28
N LEU A 209 6.59 -7.34 -22.21
CA LEU A 209 6.46 -6.85 -20.84
C LEU A 209 7.78 -6.33 -20.25
N ILE A 210 8.93 -6.76 -20.82
CA ILE A 210 10.26 -6.40 -20.27
C ILE A 210 10.59 -4.93 -20.52
N ALA A 211 10.07 -4.34 -21.58
CA ALA A 211 10.53 -3.05 -22.10
C ALA A 211 10.48 -1.91 -21.06
N ARG A 212 9.46 -1.88 -20.22
CA ARG A 212 9.21 -0.77 -19.28
C ARG A 212 10.16 -0.75 -18.08
N TYR A 213 10.35 -1.88 -17.44
CA TYR A 213 11.12 -1.99 -16.19
C TYR A 213 12.44 -2.73 -16.33
N GLN A 214 12.75 -3.26 -17.51
CA GLN A 214 13.97 -4.01 -17.82
C GLN A 214 14.19 -5.25 -16.92
N SER A 215 13.13 -5.76 -16.28
CA SER A 215 13.17 -7.00 -15.49
C SER A 215 12.57 -8.14 -16.31
N PRO A 216 13.34 -9.22 -16.57
CA PRO A 216 12.85 -10.35 -17.34
C PRO A 216 12.14 -11.40 -16.50
N PHE A 217 12.17 -11.30 -15.17
CA PHE A 217 11.83 -12.41 -14.29
C PHE A 217 10.33 -12.58 -14.10
N ALA A 218 9.85 -13.82 -14.30
CA ALA A 218 8.48 -14.21 -14.00
C ALA A 218 8.26 -14.37 -12.48
N PHE A 219 9.29 -14.83 -11.78
CA PHE A 219 9.27 -15.11 -10.34
C PHE A 219 10.48 -14.48 -9.68
N GLU A 220 10.30 -13.89 -8.51
CA GLU A 220 11.41 -13.41 -7.69
C GLU A 220 11.24 -13.91 -6.26
N ALA A 221 12.35 -14.32 -5.65
CA ALA A 221 12.40 -14.76 -4.26
C ALA A 221 13.55 -14.10 -3.53
N ALA A 222 13.41 -13.95 -2.22
CA ALA A 222 14.45 -13.39 -1.39
C ALA A 222 14.52 -14.05 -0.01
N PHE A 223 15.74 -14.10 0.55
CA PHE A 223 15.98 -14.33 1.96
C PHE A 223 16.32 -12.99 2.62
N VAL A 224 15.63 -12.68 3.71
CA VAL A 224 15.80 -11.45 4.48
C VAL A 224 16.27 -11.83 5.87
N THR A 225 17.49 -11.40 6.25
CA THR A 225 17.99 -11.54 7.62
C THR A 225 17.63 -10.30 8.42
N MET A 226 17.48 -10.46 9.72
CA MET A 226 17.01 -9.41 10.61
C MET A 226 18.15 -8.79 11.42
N GLU A 227 17.98 -7.54 11.88
CA GLU A 227 19.04 -6.81 12.59
C GLU A 227 19.22 -7.29 14.04
N HIS A 228 18.14 -7.61 14.72
CA HIS A 228 18.18 -7.90 16.17
C HIS A 228 17.85 -9.36 16.50
N SER A 229 17.28 -10.10 15.59
CA SER A 229 16.94 -11.51 15.78
C SER A 229 17.73 -12.43 14.83
N ASP A 230 17.82 -13.72 15.21
CA ASP A 230 18.43 -14.75 14.35
C ASP A 230 17.45 -15.30 13.30
N VAL A 231 16.29 -14.66 13.14
CA VAL A 231 15.25 -15.15 12.21
C VAL A 231 15.62 -14.78 10.79
N THR A 232 15.40 -15.71 9.88
CA THR A 232 15.42 -15.45 8.44
C THR A 232 13.99 -15.55 7.91
N ILE A 233 13.61 -14.60 7.04
CA ILE A 233 12.35 -14.63 6.30
C ILE A 233 12.64 -15.04 4.87
N GLU A 234 11.97 -16.08 4.38
CA GLU A 234 11.91 -16.42 2.96
C GLU A 234 10.69 -15.76 2.34
N MET A 235 10.90 -15.01 1.26
CA MET A 235 9.85 -14.28 0.57
C MET A 235 9.77 -14.70 -0.89
N GLU A 236 8.56 -14.95 -1.38
CA GLU A 236 8.30 -15.33 -2.75
C GLU A 236 7.26 -14.42 -3.39
N ARG A 237 7.47 -14.10 -4.67
CA ARG A 237 6.50 -13.29 -5.41
C ARG A 237 6.55 -13.52 -6.92
N PHE A 238 5.38 -13.46 -7.57
CA PHE A 238 5.24 -13.28 -9.01
C PHE A 238 4.08 -12.34 -9.34
N LEU A 239 4.10 -11.78 -10.55
CA LEU A 239 3.04 -10.91 -11.07
C LEU A 239 2.57 -11.31 -12.48
N TYR A 240 3.35 -12.10 -13.21
CA TYR A 240 3.06 -12.48 -14.59
C TYR A 240 3.60 -13.87 -14.90
N GLY A 241 2.94 -14.56 -15.84
CA GLY A 241 3.46 -15.75 -16.47
C GLY A 241 3.54 -16.98 -15.57
N VAL A 242 2.83 -17.02 -14.47
CA VAL A 242 2.76 -18.15 -13.54
C VAL A 242 1.31 -18.51 -13.29
N ALA A 243 0.93 -19.73 -13.62
CA ALA A 243 -0.43 -20.26 -13.45
C ALA A 243 -0.71 -20.62 -11.98
N ARG A 244 -1.02 -19.61 -11.17
CA ARG A 244 -1.33 -19.74 -9.75
C ARG A 244 -2.41 -18.73 -9.36
N SER A 245 -3.40 -19.16 -8.62
CA SER A 245 -4.44 -18.27 -8.08
C SER A 245 -3.84 -17.21 -7.15
N TYR A 246 -4.53 -16.06 -7.06
CA TYR A 246 -4.23 -15.04 -6.06
C TYR A 246 -4.08 -15.68 -4.68
N SER A 247 -3.03 -15.29 -3.98
CA SER A 247 -2.78 -15.76 -2.62
C SER A 247 -1.83 -14.80 -1.92
N GLU A 248 -2.20 -14.38 -0.73
CA GLU A 248 -1.32 -13.80 0.26
C GLU A 248 -1.18 -14.82 1.37
N CYS A 249 0.03 -15.14 1.76
CA CYS A 249 0.23 -16.12 2.80
C CYS A 249 1.53 -15.85 3.58
N PHE A 250 1.53 -16.32 4.83
CA PHE A 250 2.74 -16.36 5.64
C PHE A 250 2.73 -17.58 6.55
N ARG A 251 3.92 -17.98 6.97
CA ARG A 251 4.12 -19.06 7.94
C ARG A 251 5.12 -18.62 8.98
N ILE A 252 4.90 -19.04 10.20
CA ILE A 252 5.80 -18.79 11.33
C ILE A 252 6.09 -20.10 12.04
N TYR A 253 7.36 -20.41 12.21
CA TYR A 253 7.86 -21.61 12.83
C TYR A 253 8.59 -21.25 14.13
N GLY A 254 7.94 -21.48 15.24
CA GLY A 254 8.52 -21.33 16.57
C GLY A 254 8.95 -22.67 17.15
N ARG A 255 9.67 -22.61 18.27
CA ARG A 255 10.09 -23.81 19.00
C ARG A 255 8.88 -24.62 19.51
N ASP A 256 7.84 -23.93 19.96
CA ASP A 256 6.74 -24.55 20.70
C ASP A 256 5.43 -24.59 19.90
N MET A 257 5.32 -23.80 18.84
CA MET A 257 4.16 -23.71 17.95
C MET A 257 4.56 -23.26 16.55
N SER A 258 3.79 -23.68 15.55
CA SER A 258 3.85 -23.14 14.17
C SER A 258 2.46 -22.73 13.70
N PHE A 259 2.43 -21.77 12.77
CA PHE A 259 1.20 -21.32 12.11
C PHE A 259 1.45 -21.25 10.61
N GLU A 260 0.48 -21.67 9.83
CA GLU A 260 0.49 -21.59 8.36
C GLU A 260 -0.84 -21.01 7.87
N TRP A 261 -0.76 -20.01 7.00
CA TRP A 261 -1.90 -19.35 6.36
C TRP A 261 -1.71 -19.31 4.86
#